data_3400a60a6bee5722c300763c59dede9c
#
_entry.id   3400a60a6bee5722c300763c59dede9c
#
_cell.length_a   1.000
_cell.length_b   1.000
_cell.length_c   1.000
_cell.angle_alpha   90.00
_cell.angle_beta   90.00
_cell.angle_gamma   90.00
#
_symmetry.space_group_name_H-M   'P 1'
#
loop_
_entity.id
_entity.type
_entity.pdbx_description
1 polymer ?
#
loop_
_entity_poly.entity_id
_entity_poly.type
_entity_poly.pdbx_seq_one_letter_code
_entity_poly.pdbx_strand_id
1 'polypeptide(L)'
;MQRVILHCDMNNFYASVECMLNPELKNKPVAVCGSVEERHGIVLAKNYAAKAFGVSTGEAIWQAKQKCQYLVIVEPHYEQYMKFSKLARGIYGRYTDQIEPYGMDECWLDVTGSGCMGTGFEIADEIRRTVKFELGLTISAGVSFNKIFAKLGSDMKKPDAITCIEADSFQEKIWCLPASDLLGVGRATEKVLSGYGIHTIGELAATSDDFLKCRLGKNGLAIKKYANGLDDSPVMRSDYVSPVKSIGHGITTMQDLENNAEVWCVMLELVQEIGTKLRAHKKKAGGIAISIRNNELYTKEWQCRIGIPTQSPTYLAKTAFALFAKNYQWEHPIRSVTVRAINLFEEDCPIQYDLFTDVKSLDRQERLDAAIEQIRFRFGKDAIKNGVLFQKSKMPTERKVDLVMPTGMIG
;
A
#
# COMPACT_ATOMS: atom_id res chain seq x y z
N MET A 1 -21.11 2.04 27.23
CA MET A 1 -19.79 1.42 27.45
C MET A 1 -18.79 2.18 26.58
N GLN A 2 -17.68 2.63 27.12
CA GLN A 2 -16.65 3.32 26.34
C GLN A 2 -15.98 2.32 25.41
N ARG A 3 -15.72 2.70 24.15
CA ARG A 3 -14.99 1.84 23.19
C ARG A 3 -13.55 1.60 23.65
N VAL A 4 -13.06 0.39 23.41
CA VAL A 4 -11.67 0.01 23.68
C VAL A 4 -11.06 -0.52 22.39
N ILE A 5 -10.26 0.32 21.75
CA ILE A 5 -9.60 0.01 20.47
C ILE A 5 -8.11 -0.14 20.70
N LEU A 6 -7.56 -1.26 20.23
CA LEU A 6 -6.12 -1.48 20.17
C LEU A 6 -5.62 -1.23 18.76
N HIS A 7 -4.40 -0.72 18.65
CA HIS A 7 -3.61 -0.77 17.42
C HIS A 7 -2.31 -1.50 17.70
N CYS A 8 -2.10 -2.64 17.02
CA CYS A 8 -0.90 -3.45 17.16
C CYS A 8 -0.01 -3.26 15.93
N ASP A 9 1.28 -2.95 16.15
CA ASP A 9 2.27 -2.67 15.11
C ASP A 9 3.52 -3.52 15.37
N MET A 10 3.89 -4.40 14.43
CA MET A 10 5.06 -5.27 14.54
C MET A 10 6.35 -4.46 14.31
N ASN A 11 7.23 -4.46 15.31
CA ASN A 11 8.43 -3.62 15.29
C ASN A 11 9.42 -4.02 14.20
N ASN A 12 9.78 -3.06 13.32
CA ASN A 12 10.74 -3.28 12.22
C ASN A 12 10.45 -4.54 11.40
N PHE A 13 9.21 -4.81 11.10
CA PHE A 13 8.65 -6.09 10.72
C PHE A 13 9.54 -6.92 9.78
N TYR A 14 9.83 -6.44 8.57
CA TYR A 14 10.62 -7.22 7.61
C TYR A 14 12.01 -7.55 8.16
N ALA A 15 12.70 -6.57 8.73
CA ALA A 15 14.03 -6.80 9.28
C ALA A 15 14.01 -7.74 10.51
N SER A 16 12.94 -7.69 11.31
CA SER A 16 12.76 -8.59 12.46
C SER A 16 12.51 -10.03 12.01
N VAL A 17 11.69 -10.23 10.96
CA VAL A 17 11.48 -11.56 10.37
C VAL A 17 12.79 -12.13 9.81
N GLU A 18 13.57 -11.35 9.06
CA GLU A 18 14.86 -11.80 8.54
C GLU A 18 15.84 -12.17 9.66
N CYS A 19 15.96 -11.34 10.69
CA CYS A 19 16.83 -11.62 11.84
C CYS A 19 16.38 -12.83 12.67
N MET A 20 15.08 -13.12 12.69
CA MET A 20 14.53 -14.28 13.37
C MET A 20 14.78 -15.57 12.58
N LEU A 21 14.63 -15.52 11.25
CA LEU A 21 14.87 -16.66 10.36
C LEU A 21 16.36 -16.96 10.17
N ASN A 22 17.23 -15.93 10.25
CA ASN A 22 18.68 -16.08 10.15
C ASN A 22 19.38 -15.53 11.41
N PRO A 23 19.73 -16.40 12.36
CA PRO A 23 20.40 -15.99 13.60
C PRO A 23 21.73 -15.29 13.40
N GLU A 24 22.42 -15.47 12.28
CA GLU A 24 23.69 -14.80 11.97
C GLU A 24 23.54 -13.29 11.79
N LEU A 25 22.30 -12.82 11.50
CA LEU A 25 21.97 -11.40 11.39
C LEU A 25 21.73 -10.75 12.76
N LYS A 26 21.59 -11.55 13.81
CA LYS A 26 21.37 -11.08 15.17
C LYS A 26 22.53 -10.17 15.60
N ASN A 27 22.19 -9.02 16.16
CA ASN A 27 23.14 -8.01 16.64
C ASN A 27 23.96 -7.29 15.54
N LYS A 28 23.68 -7.52 14.26
CA LYS A 28 24.27 -6.74 13.16
C LYS A 28 23.31 -5.64 12.73
N PRO A 29 23.76 -4.50 12.20
CA PRO A 29 22.90 -3.55 11.52
C PRO A 29 22.40 -4.17 10.20
N VAL A 30 21.08 -4.38 10.09
CA VAL A 30 20.44 -5.03 8.95
C VAL A 30 19.43 -4.09 8.32
N ALA A 31 19.43 -4.03 6.98
CA ALA A 31 18.41 -3.40 6.19
C ALA A 31 17.87 -4.37 5.13
N VAL A 32 16.56 -4.49 5.04
CA VAL A 32 15.88 -5.17 3.94
C VAL A 32 15.72 -4.17 2.82
N CYS A 33 16.23 -4.50 1.64
CA CYS A 33 16.30 -3.58 0.51
C CYS A 33 15.81 -4.24 -0.79
N GLY A 34 15.21 -3.45 -1.67
CA GLY A 34 14.92 -3.89 -3.02
C GLY A 34 16.18 -4.02 -3.88
N SER A 35 16.05 -4.66 -5.04
CA SER A 35 17.16 -4.90 -5.98
C SER A 35 17.69 -3.59 -6.56
N VAL A 36 19.01 -3.41 -6.53
CA VAL A 36 19.70 -2.29 -7.18
C VAL A 36 19.64 -2.44 -8.70
N GLU A 37 19.78 -3.67 -9.19
CA GLU A 37 19.77 -3.98 -10.62
C GLU A 37 18.45 -3.64 -11.28
N GLU A 38 17.34 -3.84 -10.55
CA GLU A 38 16.00 -3.46 -10.97
C GLU A 38 15.65 -1.98 -10.71
N ARG A 39 16.62 -1.15 -10.34
CA ARG A 39 16.43 0.28 -9.98
C ARG A 39 15.49 0.51 -8.78
N HIS A 40 15.31 -0.50 -7.94
CA HIS A 40 14.53 -0.48 -6.70
C HIS A 40 15.42 -0.51 -5.44
N GLY A 41 16.68 -0.15 -5.56
CA GLY A 41 17.68 -0.19 -4.49
C GLY A 41 17.45 0.83 -3.37
N ILE A 42 16.32 0.69 -2.67
CA ILE A 42 15.96 1.50 -1.49
C ILE A 42 15.79 0.63 -0.25
N VAL A 43 15.96 1.23 0.92
CA VAL A 43 15.71 0.60 2.21
C VAL A 43 14.20 0.48 2.42
N LEU A 44 13.68 -0.75 2.49
CA LEU A 44 12.28 -1.05 2.79
C LEU A 44 12.02 -1.09 4.30
N ALA A 45 12.92 -1.76 5.03
CA ALA A 45 12.89 -1.83 6.50
C ALA A 45 14.31 -1.94 7.05
N LYS A 46 14.50 -1.56 8.30
CA LYS A 46 15.80 -1.68 9.01
C LYS A 46 15.56 -2.08 10.45
N ASN A 47 16.51 -2.80 11.03
CA ASN A 47 16.47 -3.12 12.46
C ASN A 47 16.96 -1.93 13.32
N TYR A 48 16.81 -2.04 14.64
CA TYR A 48 17.20 -0.97 15.57
C TYR A 48 18.69 -0.67 15.55
N ALA A 49 19.54 -1.68 15.32
CA ALA A 49 20.97 -1.48 15.17
C ALA A 49 21.28 -0.56 13.97
N ALA A 50 20.69 -0.80 12.80
CA ALA A 50 20.85 0.07 11.64
C ALA A 50 20.21 1.46 11.86
N LYS A 51 19.06 1.53 12.55
CA LYS A 51 18.40 2.79 12.92
C LYS A 51 19.28 3.67 13.78
N ALA A 52 20.09 3.10 14.71
CA ALA A 52 21.01 3.84 15.56
C ALA A 52 22.11 4.58 14.77
N PHE A 53 22.50 4.08 13.58
CA PHE A 53 23.39 4.76 12.64
C PHE A 53 22.68 5.82 11.75
N GLY A 54 21.39 6.06 11.96
CA GLY A 54 20.63 7.03 11.18
C GLY A 54 20.13 6.52 9.83
N VAL A 55 20.17 5.19 9.58
CA VAL A 55 19.58 4.60 8.38
C VAL A 55 18.07 4.82 8.37
N SER A 56 17.52 5.29 7.25
CA SER A 56 16.11 5.66 7.11
C SER A 56 15.40 4.81 6.05
N THR A 57 14.12 4.49 6.27
CA THR A 57 13.28 3.83 5.27
C THR A 57 13.04 4.78 4.10
N GLY A 58 13.11 4.24 2.87
CA GLY A 58 12.95 5.01 1.63
C GLY A 58 14.23 5.65 1.10
N GLU A 59 15.35 5.64 1.85
CA GLU A 59 16.63 6.12 1.32
C GLU A 59 17.31 5.10 0.40
N ALA A 60 18.16 5.58 -0.50
CA ALA A 60 18.91 4.71 -1.38
C ALA A 60 19.98 3.91 -0.60
N ILE A 61 20.28 2.69 -1.05
CA ILE A 61 21.24 1.79 -0.41
C ILE A 61 22.62 2.45 -0.24
N TRP A 62 23.08 3.24 -1.23
CA TRP A 62 24.37 3.91 -1.13
C TRP A 62 24.39 4.98 -0.03
N GLN A 63 23.29 5.69 0.22
CA GLN A 63 23.16 6.64 1.33
C GLN A 63 23.16 5.92 2.68
N ALA A 64 22.42 4.80 2.78
CA ALA A 64 22.43 3.98 3.97
C ALA A 64 23.82 3.44 4.31
N LYS A 65 24.58 2.97 3.29
CA LYS A 65 25.97 2.51 3.46
C LYS A 65 26.95 3.62 3.87
N GLN A 66 26.73 4.86 3.44
CA GLN A 66 27.53 5.99 3.92
C GLN A 66 27.35 6.23 5.42
N LYS A 67 26.14 6.03 5.95
CA LYS A 67 25.84 6.17 7.38
C LYS A 67 26.31 4.97 8.21
N CYS A 68 26.23 3.77 7.64
CA CYS A 68 26.59 2.52 8.30
C CYS A 68 27.39 1.64 7.33
N GLN A 69 28.74 1.68 7.43
CA GLN A 69 29.63 0.92 6.55
C GLN A 69 29.48 -0.60 6.70
N TYR A 70 29.07 -1.06 7.89
CA TYR A 70 28.87 -2.48 8.20
C TYR A 70 27.43 -2.94 7.99
N LEU A 71 26.60 -2.16 7.27
CA LEU A 71 25.21 -2.47 7.00
C LEU A 71 25.09 -3.75 6.18
N VAL A 72 24.44 -4.76 6.75
CA VAL A 72 24.09 -5.99 6.05
C VAL A 72 22.79 -5.75 5.27
N ILE A 73 22.85 -5.96 3.96
CA ILE A 73 21.70 -5.82 3.09
C ILE A 73 21.13 -7.20 2.81
N VAL A 74 19.80 -7.34 2.99
CA VAL A 74 19.05 -8.56 2.75
C VAL A 74 17.95 -8.27 1.74
N GLU A 75 17.75 -9.17 0.78
CA GLU A 75 16.61 -9.12 -0.12
C GLU A 75 15.31 -9.48 0.60
N PRO A 76 14.16 -8.91 0.19
CA PRO A 76 12.89 -9.16 0.85
C PRO A 76 12.33 -10.55 0.52
N HIS A 77 11.94 -11.30 1.55
CA HIS A 77 11.22 -12.57 1.44
C HIS A 77 9.73 -12.37 1.75
N TYR A 78 9.00 -11.76 0.84
CA TYR A 78 7.60 -11.37 1.05
C TYR A 78 6.68 -12.53 1.45
N GLU A 79 6.91 -13.75 0.98
CA GLU A 79 6.14 -14.93 1.38
C GLU A 79 6.24 -15.19 2.89
N GLN A 80 7.43 -15.00 3.46
CA GLN A 80 7.63 -15.11 4.90
C GLN A 80 6.90 -13.99 5.64
N TYR A 81 6.97 -12.76 5.13
CA TYR A 81 6.25 -11.63 5.74
C TYR A 81 4.74 -11.86 5.74
N MET A 82 4.17 -12.33 4.63
CA MET A 82 2.75 -12.70 4.56
C MET A 82 2.39 -13.82 5.55
N LYS A 83 3.26 -14.82 5.70
CA LYS A 83 3.08 -15.91 6.66
C LYS A 83 3.03 -15.38 8.10
N PHE A 84 4.01 -14.58 8.52
CA PHE A 84 4.08 -14.02 9.87
C PHE A 84 2.96 -13.01 10.14
N SER A 85 2.59 -12.19 9.16
CA SER A 85 1.42 -11.32 9.21
C SER A 85 0.13 -12.11 9.50
N LYS A 86 -0.06 -13.24 8.81
CA LYS A 86 -1.23 -14.11 9.00
C LYS A 86 -1.21 -14.80 10.37
N LEU A 87 -0.06 -15.25 10.84
CA LEU A 87 0.10 -15.86 12.17
C LEU A 87 -0.22 -14.85 13.28
N ALA A 88 0.29 -13.61 13.18
CA ALA A 88 -0.01 -12.55 14.15
C ALA A 88 -1.52 -12.26 14.22
N ARG A 89 -2.19 -12.15 13.05
CA ARG A 89 -3.66 -12.00 13.02
C ARG A 89 -4.40 -13.20 13.61
N GLY A 90 -3.87 -14.40 13.47
CA GLY A 90 -4.40 -15.58 14.16
C GLY A 90 -4.32 -15.49 15.68
N ILE A 91 -3.25 -14.86 16.22
CA ILE A 91 -3.16 -14.56 17.66
C ILE A 91 -4.21 -13.51 18.06
N TYR A 92 -4.34 -12.42 17.30
CA TYR A 92 -5.33 -11.36 17.56
C TYR A 92 -6.75 -11.91 17.57
N GLY A 93 -7.05 -12.88 16.70
CA GLY A 93 -8.35 -13.56 16.61
C GLY A 93 -8.77 -14.36 17.85
N ARG A 94 -7.86 -14.56 18.80
CA ARG A 94 -8.19 -15.19 20.11
C ARG A 94 -8.95 -14.24 21.04
N TYR A 95 -8.85 -12.92 20.77
CA TYR A 95 -9.39 -11.86 21.64
C TYR A 95 -10.63 -11.17 21.05
N THR A 96 -10.74 -11.09 19.74
CA THR A 96 -11.87 -10.44 19.04
C THR A 96 -11.97 -10.93 17.61
N ASP A 97 -13.16 -10.84 17.01
CA ASP A 97 -13.40 -11.03 15.58
C ASP A 97 -13.36 -9.69 14.78
N GLN A 98 -13.32 -8.56 15.49
CA GLN A 98 -13.18 -7.23 14.90
C GLN A 98 -11.71 -6.87 14.76
N ILE A 99 -11.11 -7.33 13.64
CA ILE A 99 -9.70 -7.16 13.31
C ILE A 99 -9.63 -6.54 11.93
N GLU A 100 -9.16 -5.31 11.86
CA GLU A 100 -8.98 -4.57 10.62
C GLU A 100 -7.49 -4.41 10.31
N PRO A 101 -6.98 -5.06 9.26
CA PRO A 101 -5.61 -4.84 8.81
C PRO A 101 -5.42 -3.42 8.27
N TYR A 102 -4.30 -2.79 8.63
CA TYR A 102 -3.86 -1.52 8.06
C TYR A 102 -2.57 -1.65 7.28
N GLY A 103 -1.96 -2.81 7.34
CA GLY A 103 -0.72 -3.15 6.68
C GLY A 103 -0.45 -4.65 6.79
N MET A 104 0.75 -5.08 6.40
CA MET A 104 1.20 -6.43 6.71
C MET A 104 1.46 -6.63 8.20
N ASP A 105 1.88 -5.57 8.87
CA ASP A 105 2.40 -5.53 10.23
C ASP A 105 1.50 -4.77 11.21
N GLU A 106 0.48 -4.08 10.72
CA GLU A 106 -0.42 -3.26 11.52
C GLU A 106 -1.86 -3.77 11.49
N CYS A 107 -2.53 -3.74 12.64
CA CYS A 107 -3.96 -4.08 12.75
C CYS A 107 -4.64 -3.24 13.84
N TRP A 108 -5.87 -2.79 13.57
CA TRP A 108 -6.78 -2.38 14.63
C TRP A 108 -7.59 -3.56 15.13
N LEU A 109 -7.85 -3.57 16.44
CA LEU A 109 -8.70 -4.53 17.13
C LEU A 109 -9.72 -3.77 17.97
N ASP A 110 -11.00 -4.10 17.86
CA ASP A 110 -12.00 -3.63 18.80
C ASP A 110 -12.23 -4.72 19.86
N VAL A 111 -11.79 -4.46 21.07
CA VAL A 111 -11.92 -5.37 22.22
C VAL A 111 -12.97 -4.90 23.23
N THR A 112 -13.84 -3.96 22.81
CA THR A 112 -14.93 -3.44 23.69
C THR A 112 -15.79 -4.56 24.26
N GLY A 113 -16.10 -5.59 23.45
CA GLY A 113 -16.86 -6.75 23.87
C GLY A 113 -16.08 -7.81 24.64
N SER A 114 -14.76 -7.69 24.77
CA SER A 114 -13.85 -8.70 25.32
C SER A 114 -13.49 -8.45 26.80
N GLY A 115 -14.28 -7.64 27.51
CA GLY A 115 -14.00 -7.26 28.91
C GLY A 115 -13.90 -8.42 29.92
N CYS A 116 -14.40 -9.61 29.57
CA CYS A 116 -14.19 -10.82 30.37
C CYS A 116 -12.74 -11.31 30.33
N MET A 117 -11.94 -10.89 29.35
CA MET A 117 -10.53 -11.25 29.21
C MET A 117 -9.58 -10.25 29.88
N GLY A 118 -10.10 -9.13 30.39
CA GLY A 118 -9.33 -8.08 31.04
C GLY A 118 -9.61 -6.69 30.50
N THR A 119 -8.86 -5.72 31.00
CA THR A 119 -8.83 -4.35 30.49
C THR A 119 -8.12 -4.28 29.16
N GLY A 120 -8.32 -3.19 28.41
CA GLY A 120 -7.63 -2.99 27.13
C GLY A 120 -6.09 -3.05 27.26
N PHE A 121 -5.54 -2.58 28.38
CA PHE A 121 -4.09 -2.69 28.65
C PHE A 121 -3.67 -4.16 28.89
N GLU A 122 -4.40 -4.90 29.69
CA GLU A 122 -4.09 -6.31 30.00
C GLU A 122 -4.17 -7.18 28.73
N ILE A 123 -5.21 -7.00 27.90
CA ILE A 123 -5.33 -7.68 26.60
C ILE A 123 -4.16 -7.31 25.68
N ALA A 124 -3.79 -6.04 25.60
CA ALA A 124 -2.66 -5.60 24.78
C ALA A 124 -1.33 -6.19 25.25
N ASP A 125 -1.11 -6.31 26.58
CA ASP A 125 0.10 -6.90 27.14
C ASP A 125 0.16 -8.42 26.91
N GLU A 126 -0.96 -9.09 27.03
CA GLU A 126 -1.03 -10.53 26.72
C GLU A 126 -0.77 -10.79 25.23
N ILE A 127 -1.38 -10.03 24.33
CA ILE A 127 -1.09 -10.10 22.90
C ILE A 127 0.39 -9.88 22.62
N ARG A 128 0.99 -8.84 23.21
CA ARG A 128 2.41 -8.48 23.05
C ARG A 128 3.32 -9.64 23.50
N ARG A 129 3.05 -10.21 24.65
CA ARG A 129 3.80 -11.37 25.17
C ARG A 129 3.61 -12.60 24.30
N THR A 130 2.40 -12.88 23.86
CA THR A 130 2.07 -14.04 23.03
C THR A 130 2.77 -13.96 21.67
N VAL A 131 2.73 -12.81 21.00
CA VAL A 131 3.45 -12.58 19.73
C VAL A 131 4.95 -12.79 19.93
N LYS A 132 5.51 -12.24 21.02
CA LYS A 132 6.92 -12.41 21.33
C LYS A 132 7.30 -13.86 21.59
N PHE A 133 6.50 -14.59 22.33
CA PHE A 133 6.77 -15.98 22.70
C PHE A 133 6.53 -16.95 21.54
N GLU A 134 5.39 -16.83 20.83
CA GLU A 134 5.02 -17.78 19.77
C GLU A 134 5.71 -17.49 18.44
N LEU A 135 5.94 -16.19 18.10
CA LEU A 135 6.47 -15.81 16.80
C LEU A 135 7.92 -15.29 16.85
N GLY A 136 8.47 -15.04 18.04
CA GLY A 136 9.80 -14.42 18.17
C GLY A 136 9.88 -12.98 17.72
N LEU A 137 8.75 -12.32 17.47
CA LEU A 137 8.62 -10.93 17.02
C LEU A 137 8.13 -10.05 18.16
N THR A 138 8.45 -8.77 18.11
CA THR A 138 7.92 -7.80 19.08
C THR A 138 6.91 -6.89 18.43
N ILE A 139 5.91 -6.45 19.20
CA ILE A 139 4.92 -5.46 18.80
C ILE A 139 4.92 -4.26 19.72
N SER A 140 4.51 -3.12 19.21
CA SER A 140 4.09 -1.98 20.02
C SER A 140 2.59 -1.80 19.87
N ALA A 141 1.90 -1.58 20.99
CA ALA A 141 0.45 -1.46 20.98
C ALA A 141 0.00 -0.10 21.53
N GLY A 142 -0.95 0.51 20.87
CA GLY A 142 -1.69 1.66 21.39
C GLY A 142 -3.08 1.23 21.82
N VAL A 143 -3.51 1.66 22.99
CA VAL A 143 -4.84 1.42 23.55
C VAL A 143 -5.58 2.74 23.66
N SER A 144 -6.75 2.88 23.05
CA SER A 144 -7.52 4.10 23.11
C SER A 144 -9.02 3.86 22.86
N PHE A 145 -9.80 4.93 22.84
CA PHE A 145 -11.24 4.92 22.60
C PHE A 145 -11.61 5.09 21.10
N ASN A 146 -10.63 5.36 20.23
CA ASN A 146 -10.82 5.46 18.79
C ASN A 146 -9.59 4.93 18.02
N LYS A 147 -9.75 4.68 16.71
CA LYS A 147 -8.71 4.13 15.84
C LYS A 147 -7.50 5.05 15.68
N ILE A 148 -7.73 6.35 15.61
CA ILE A 148 -6.71 7.37 15.35
C ILE A 148 -5.72 7.43 16.51
N PHE A 149 -6.23 7.51 17.73
CA PHE A 149 -5.38 7.61 18.93
C PHE A 149 -4.77 6.26 19.32
N ALA A 150 -5.45 5.13 19.01
CA ALA A 150 -4.85 3.83 19.17
C ALA A 150 -3.59 3.71 18.27
N LYS A 151 -3.68 4.15 16.99
CA LYS A 151 -2.50 4.16 16.12
C LYS A 151 -1.42 5.12 16.59
N LEU A 152 -1.77 6.35 16.96
CA LEU A 152 -0.81 7.30 17.52
C LEU A 152 -0.08 6.72 18.73
N GLY A 153 -0.82 6.07 19.64
CA GLY A 153 -0.26 5.42 20.82
C GLY A 153 0.77 4.33 20.51
N SER A 154 0.54 3.52 19.47
CA SER A 154 1.49 2.48 19.05
C SER A 154 2.81 3.04 18.51
N ASP A 155 2.80 4.29 18.01
CA ASP A 155 3.98 4.96 17.48
C ASP A 155 4.78 5.73 18.56
N MET A 156 4.15 6.15 19.66
CA MET A 156 4.78 6.97 20.71
C MET A 156 5.93 6.26 21.43
N LYS A 157 5.78 4.95 21.68
CA LYS A 157 6.81 4.15 22.37
C LYS A 157 7.10 2.89 21.59
N LYS A 158 8.33 2.77 21.10
CA LYS A 158 8.86 1.59 20.38
C LYS A 158 10.29 1.30 20.84
N PRO A 159 10.70 0.04 20.89
CA PRO A 159 9.95 -1.19 20.63
C PRO A 159 9.28 -1.81 21.88
N ASP A 160 8.47 -2.85 21.63
CA ASP A 160 7.95 -3.78 22.64
C ASP A 160 7.27 -3.06 23.82
N ALA A 161 6.39 -2.11 23.52
CA ALA A 161 5.76 -1.21 24.49
C ALA A 161 4.27 -1.06 24.26
N ILE A 162 3.57 -0.59 25.31
CA ILE A 162 2.15 -0.25 25.28
C ILE A 162 1.97 1.20 25.69
N THR A 163 1.12 1.91 24.96
CA THR A 163 0.73 3.29 25.29
C THR A 163 -0.78 3.40 25.36
N CYS A 164 -1.32 3.82 26.49
CA CYS A 164 -2.74 4.13 26.65
C CYS A 164 -2.99 5.61 26.42
N ILE A 165 -4.04 5.96 25.67
CA ILE A 165 -4.53 7.33 25.48
C ILE A 165 -6.02 7.33 25.84
N GLU A 166 -6.34 7.93 26.99
CA GLU A 166 -7.67 7.92 27.58
C GLU A 166 -8.46 9.16 27.19
N ALA A 167 -9.80 9.07 27.19
CA ALA A 167 -10.68 10.12 26.68
C ALA A 167 -10.71 11.39 27.55
N ASP A 168 -10.41 11.28 28.81
CA ASP A 168 -10.40 12.39 29.78
C ASP A 168 -9.07 13.14 29.86
N SER A 169 -7.99 12.55 29.34
CA SER A 169 -6.61 13.07 29.46
C SER A 169 -5.84 13.15 28.15
N PHE A 170 -6.47 12.83 27.00
CA PHE A 170 -5.75 12.80 25.72
C PHE A 170 -5.12 14.13 25.34
N GLN A 171 -5.78 15.25 25.66
CA GLN A 171 -5.30 16.57 25.30
C GLN A 171 -3.93 16.86 25.91
N GLU A 172 -3.74 16.60 27.19
CA GLU A 172 -2.46 16.79 27.88
C GLU A 172 -1.36 15.92 27.29
N LYS A 173 -1.73 14.71 26.81
CA LYS A 173 -0.79 13.71 26.34
C LYS A 173 -0.38 13.90 24.89
N ILE A 174 -1.28 14.34 24.00
CA ILE A 174 -1.03 14.35 22.57
C ILE A 174 -1.05 15.73 21.90
N TRP A 175 -1.68 16.75 22.50
CA TRP A 175 -1.75 18.04 21.83
C TRP A 175 -0.40 18.75 21.70
N CYS A 176 0.59 18.39 22.50
CA CYS A 176 1.98 18.86 22.37
C CYS A 176 2.78 18.15 21.26
N LEU A 177 2.27 17.03 20.72
CA LEU A 177 2.95 16.29 19.68
C LEU A 177 2.86 16.99 18.32
N PRO A 178 3.83 16.75 17.39
CA PRO A 178 3.77 17.26 16.03
C PRO A 178 2.48 16.89 15.31
N ALA A 179 1.90 17.81 14.54
CA ALA A 179 0.72 17.54 13.74
C ALA A 179 0.94 16.41 12.72
N SER A 180 2.19 16.21 12.25
CA SER A 180 2.59 15.14 11.35
C SER A 180 2.46 13.72 11.91
N ASP A 181 2.40 13.59 13.25
CA ASP A 181 2.23 12.29 13.91
C ASP A 181 0.78 11.80 13.83
N LEU A 182 -0.16 12.71 13.55
CA LEU A 182 -1.58 12.37 13.44
C LEU A 182 -1.87 11.67 12.10
N LEU A 183 -2.60 10.57 12.14
CA LEU A 183 -3.04 9.86 10.95
C LEU A 183 -3.80 10.80 9.99
N GLY A 184 -3.41 10.79 8.71
CA GLY A 184 -3.97 11.68 7.69
C GLY A 184 -3.18 12.97 7.45
N VAL A 185 -2.15 13.25 8.27
CA VAL A 185 -1.23 14.37 8.07
C VAL A 185 0.08 13.84 7.44
N GLY A 186 0.09 13.69 6.12
CA GLY A 186 1.31 13.35 5.38
C GLY A 186 2.15 14.59 5.05
N ARG A 187 3.34 14.40 4.47
CA ARG A 187 4.32 15.47 4.15
C ARG A 187 3.72 16.68 3.42
N ALA A 188 2.79 16.46 2.47
CA ALA A 188 2.15 17.57 1.74
C ALA A 188 1.24 18.39 2.66
N THR A 189 0.44 17.72 3.50
CA THR A 189 -0.45 18.36 4.48
C THR A 189 0.37 19.09 5.56
N GLU A 190 1.41 18.45 6.09
CA GLU A 190 2.36 19.04 7.05
C GLU A 190 2.98 20.32 6.51
N LYS A 191 3.46 20.31 5.25
CA LYS A 191 4.03 21.50 4.60
C LYS A 191 3.03 22.65 4.52
N VAL A 192 1.76 22.35 4.22
CA VAL A 192 0.70 23.38 4.20
C VAL A 192 0.45 23.90 5.60
N LEU A 193 0.25 23.04 6.61
CA LEU A 193 -0.01 23.42 7.98
C LEU A 193 1.14 24.28 8.56
N SER A 194 2.38 23.83 8.41
CA SER A 194 3.58 24.53 8.89
C SER A 194 3.73 25.90 8.24
N GLY A 195 3.36 26.06 6.95
CA GLY A 195 3.36 27.35 6.27
C GLY A 195 2.40 28.38 6.88
N TYR A 196 1.47 27.94 7.72
CA TYR A 196 0.53 28.81 8.46
C TYR A 196 0.76 28.78 9.98
N GLY A 197 1.90 28.26 10.44
CA GLY A 197 2.26 28.22 11.84
C GLY A 197 1.54 27.16 12.67
N ILE A 198 0.95 26.14 12.01
CA ILE A 198 0.29 25.02 12.68
C ILE A 198 1.27 23.85 12.72
N HIS A 199 1.88 23.59 13.87
CA HIS A 199 2.93 22.59 14.06
C HIS A 199 2.50 21.42 14.94
N THR A 200 1.57 21.67 15.87
CA THR A 200 1.14 20.66 16.85
C THR A 200 -0.30 20.20 16.61
N ILE A 201 -0.62 19.03 17.19
CA ILE A 201 -1.99 18.47 17.16
C ILE A 201 -2.97 19.44 17.84
N GLY A 202 -2.56 20.10 18.94
CA GLY A 202 -3.39 21.07 19.66
C GLY A 202 -3.67 22.32 18.83
N GLU A 203 -2.69 22.87 18.12
CA GLU A 203 -2.88 24.00 17.21
C GLU A 203 -3.81 23.62 16.04
N LEU A 204 -3.68 22.41 15.50
CA LEU A 204 -4.60 21.89 14.49
C LEU A 204 -6.02 21.75 15.03
N ALA A 205 -6.19 21.24 16.26
CA ALA A 205 -7.48 21.10 16.93
C ALA A 205 -8.19 22.46 17.13
N ALA A 206 -7.43 23.51 17.43
CA ALA A 206 -7.93 24.88 17.66
C ALA A 206 -8.20 25.66 16.37
N THR A 207 -7.67 25.23 15.22
CA THR A 207 -7.78 25.96 13.94
C THR A 207 -9.24 25.98 13.45
N SER A 208 -9.68 27.08 12.81
CA SER A 208 -11.05 27.23 12.32
C SER A 208 -11.37 26.26 11.16
N ASP A 209 -12.64 25.83 11.11
CA ASP A 209 -13.13 24.91 10.05
C ASP A 209 -13.05 25.54 8.67
N ASP A 210 -13.41 26.83 8.56
CA ASP A 210 -13.39 27.56 7.28
C ASP A 210 -11.98 27.64 6.70
N PHE A 211 -11.00 27.90 7.55
CA PHE A 211 -9.59 27.94 7.14
C PHE A 211 -9.14 26.57 6.63
N LEU A 212 -9.35 25.49 7.40
CA LEU A 212 -8.95 24.15 7.01
C LEU A 212 -9.68 23.65 5.76
N LYS A 213 -10.98 23.97 5.65
CA LYS A 213 -11.77 23.64 4.46
C LYS A 213 -11.26 24.36 3.21
N CYS A 214 -10.89 25.63 3.34
CA CYS A 214 -10.34 26.44 2.24
C CYS A 214 -8.99 25.89 1.75
N ARG A 215 -8.10 25.46 2.66
CA ARG A 215 -6.70 25.06 2.35
C ARG A 215 -6.53 23.58 2.06
N LEU A 216 -7.26 22.72 2.73
CA LEU A 216 -7.11 21.26 2.69
C LEU A 216 -8.41 20.53 2.28
N GLY A 217 -9.48 21.27 2.01
CA GLY A 217 -10.76 20.68 1.63
C GLY A 217 -11.37 19.78 2.71
N LYS A 218 -11.99 18.67 2.29
CA LYS A 218 -12.63 17.70 3.20
C LYS A 218 -11.61 17.05 4.14
N ASN A 219 -10.37 16.84 3.67
CA ASN A 219 -9.31 16.24 4.49
C ASN A 219 -8.96 17.14 5.68
N GLY A 220 -8.90 18.47 5.50
CA GLY A 220 -8.66 19.42 6.59
C GLY A 220 -9.67 19.31 7.74
N LEU A 221 -10.95 19.16 7.40
CA LEU A 221 -12.00 18.96 8.40
C LEU A 221 -11.90 17.60 9.10
N ALA A 222 -11.49 16.55 8.35
CA ALA A 222 -11.33 15.22 8.92
C ALA A 222 -10.18 15.17 9.93
N ILE A 223 -8.99 15.68 9.57
CA ILE A 223 -7.83 15.69 10.49
C ILE A 223 -8.08 16.57 11.73
N LYS A 224 -8.86 17.66 11.62
CA LYS A 224 -9.27 18.44 12.79
C LYS A 224 -10.17 17.63 13.72
N LYS A 225 -11.16 16.90 13.19
CA LYS A 225 -11.98 15.97 13.99
C LYS A 225 -11.09 14.96 14.71
N TYR A 226 -10.11 14.38 14.02
CA TYR A 226 -9.15 13.45 14.61
C TYR A 226 -8.36 14.08 15.74
N ALA A 227 -7.83 15.30 15.56
CA ALA A 227 -7.10 16.03 16.60
C ALA A 227 -7.95 16.30 17.87
N ASN A 228 -9.27 16.38 17.72
CA ASN A 228 -10.24 16.53 18.80
C ASN A 228 -10.79 15.18 19.33
N GLY A 229 -10.26 14.04 18.89
CA GLY A 229 -10.71 12.72 19.33
C GLY A 229 -12.07 12.28 18.79
N LEU A 230 -12.60 13.01 17.81
CA LEU A 230 -13.93 12.79 17.24
C LEU A 230 -13.88 11.80 16.05
N ASP A 231 -13.36 10.60 16.29
CA ASP A 231 -13.41 9.47 15.34
C ASP A 231 -14.27 8.36 15.92
N ASP A 232 -15.35 8.04 15.22
CA ASP A 232 -16.30 7.00 15.53
C ASP A 232 -16.27 5.84 14.52
N SER A 233 -15.31 5.85 13.59
CA SER A 233 -15.18 4.82 12.58
C SER A 233 -15.07 3.42 13.22
N PRO A 234 -15.85 2.43 12.73
CA PRO A 234 -15.80 1.08 13.29
C PRO A 234 -14.50 0.38 12.90
N VAL A 235 -14.05 -0.55 13.72
CA VAL A 235 -13.08 -1.57 13.33
C VAL A 235 -13.84 -2.63 12.55
N MET A 236 -13.39 -2.92 11.33
CA MET A 236 -14.03 -3.91 10.48
C MET A 236 -13.82 -5.33 11.03
N ARG A 237 -14.74 -6.21 10.71
CA ARG A 237 -14.61 -7.63 11.06
C ARG A 237 -13.52 -8.29 10.20
N SER A 238 -12.93 -9.34 10.71
CA SER A 238 -11.87 -10.10 10.03
C SER A 238 -12.30 -10.73 8.70
N ASP A 239 -13.61 -10.92 8.49
CA ASP A 239 -14.22 -11.41 7.24
C ASP A 239 -14.60 -10.30 6.26
N TYR A 240 -14.44 -9.03 6.62
CA TYR A 240 -14.75 -7.91 5.74
C TYR A 240 -13.78 -7.83 4.55
N VAL A 241 -14.34 -7.80 3.36
CA VAL A 241 -13.60 -7.61 2.12
C VAL A 241 -13.92 -6.23 1.54
N SER A 242 -12.92 -5.37 1.50
CA SER A 242 -13.08 -4.04 0.87
C SER A 242 -13.41 -4.16 -0.61
N PRO A 243 -14.39 -3.38 -1.12
CA PRO A 243 -14.67 -3.35 -2.55
C PRO A 243 -13.44 -2.90 -3.35
N VAL A 244 -13.12 -3.64 -4.41
CA VAL A 244 -12.03 -3.28 -5.32
C VAL A 244 -12.44 -2.05 -6.12
N LYS A 245 -11.73 -0.93 -5.93
CA LYS A 245 -12.01 0.36 -6.59
C LYS A 245 -11.28 0.53 -7.92
N SER A 246 -10.10 -0.05 -8.04
CA SER A 246 -9.29 -0.04 -9.26
C SER A 246 -8.35 -1.23 -9.27
N ILE A 247 -7.90 -1.64 -10.45
CA ILE A 247 -6.90 -2.70 -10.65
C ILE A 247 -5.79 -2.14 -11.53
N GLY A 248 -4.58 -2.09 -11.01
CA GLY A 248 -3.45 -1.53 -11.73
C GLY A 248 -2.19 -2.36 -11.59
N HIS A 249 -1.29 -2.14 -12.53
CA HIS A 249 0.07 -2.63 -12.47
C HIS A 249 1.03 -1.59 -13.01
N GLY A 250 2.20 -1.45 -12.39
CA GLY A 250 3.21 -0.48 -12.79
C GLY A 250 4.60 -1.07 -12.66
N ILE A 251 5.51 -0.58 -13.49
CA ILE A 251 6.89 -1.05 -13.49
C ILE A 251 7.87 0.11 -13.67
N THR A 252 8.99 0.02 -12.96
CA THR A 252 10.19 0.80 -13.26
C THR A 252 11.05 -0.04 -14.19
N THR A 253 11.34 0.46 -15.37
CA THR A 253 12.12 -0.27 -16.37
C THR A 253 13.61 -0.28 -16.02
N MET A 254 14.34 -1.32 -16.45
CA MET A 254 15.79 -1.44 -16.19
C MET A 254 16.59 -0.32 -16.85
N GLN A 255 16.13 0.15 -18.00
CA GLN A 255 16.66 1.31 -18.71
C GLN A 255 15.52 2.25 -19.07
N ASP A 256 15.82 3.53 -19.22
CA ASP A 256 14.81 4.51 -19.59
C ASP A 256 14.24 4.23 -20.99
N LEU A 257 12.93 4.45 -21.15
CA LEU A 257 12.25 4.32 -22.44
C LEU A 257 12.42 5.61 -23.22
N GLU A 258 12.72 5.50 -24.50
CA GLU A 258 13.10 6.62 -25.35
C GLU A 258 12.15 6.86 -26.54
N ASN A 259 11.22 5.93 -26.78
CA ASN A 259 10.30 6.00 -27.91
C ASN A 259 8.95 5.32 -27.63
N ASN A 260 7.99 5.62 -28.49
CA ASN A 260 6.62 5.11 -28.39
C ASN A 260 6.54 3.58 -28.50
N ALA A 261 7.41 2.93 -29.27
CA ALA A 261 7.39 1.49 -29.45
C ALA A 261 7.78 0.76 -28.14
N GLU A 262 8.75 1.28 -27.42
CA GLU A 262 9.15 0.76 -26.11
C GLU A 262 8.02 0.90 -25.07
N VAL A 263 7.37 2.08 -25.04
CA VAL A 263 6.22 2.32 -24.14
C VAL A 263 5.05 1.39 -24.48
N TRP A 264 4.78 1.17 -25.78
CA TRP A 264 3.76 0.23 -26.23
C TRP A 264 4.03 -1.18 -25.72
N CYS A 265 5.26 -1.67 -25.84
CA CYS A 265 5.65 -3.00 -25.34
C CYS A 265 5.40 -3.13 -23.84
N VAL A 266 5.81 -2.11 -23.05
CA VAL A 266 5.59 -2.11 -21.60
C VAL A 266 4.11 -2.11 -21.26
N MET A 267 3.31 -1.22 -21.87
CA MET A 267 1.88 -1.16 -21.61
C MET A 267 1.16 -2.45 -21.98
N LEU A 268 1.52 -3.05 -23.12
CA LEU A 268 0.93 -4.30 -23.58
C LEU A 268 1.17 -5.44 -22.59
N GLU A 269 2.33 -5.47 -21.96
CA GLU A 269 2.66 -6.47 -20.94
C GLU A 269 1.89 -6.20 -19.62
N LEU A 270 1.85 -4.95 -19.15
CA LEU A 270 1.16 -4.57 -17.91
C LEU A 270 -0.33 -4.90 -17.96
N VAL A 271 -0.98 -4.66 -19.11
CA VAL A 271 -2.42 -4.91 -19.23
C VAL A 271 -2.79 -6.40 -19.27
N GLN A 272 -1.84 -7.31 -19.61
CA GLN A 272 -2.10 -8.75 -19.51
C GLN A 272 -2.43 -9.13 -18.07
N GLU A 273 -1.64 -8.66 -17.12
CA GLU A 273 -1.89 -8.92 -15.70
C GLU A 273 -3.16 -8.22 -15.20
N ILE A 274 -3.41 -7.00 -15.67
CA ILE A 274 -4.63 -6.27 -15.34
C ILE A 274 -5.86 -7.06 -15.82
N GLY A 275 -5.84 -7.59 -17.03
CA GLY A 275 -6.93 -8.39 -17.57
C GLY A 275 -7.18 -9.68 -16.75
N THR A 276 -6.12 -10.38 -16.38
CA THR A 276 -6.21 -11.55 -15.50
C THR A 276 -6.81 -11.20 -14.14
N LYS A 277 -6.34 -10.11 -13.52
CA LYS A 277 -6.89 -9.63 -12.23
C LYS A 277 -8.34 -9.17 -12.35
N LEU A 278 -8.73 -8.50 -13.45
CA LEU A 278 -10.13 -8.13 -13.70
C LEU A 278 -11.04 -9.36 -13.73
N ARG A 279 -10.66 -10.40 -14.46
CA ARG A 279 -11.43 -11.66 -14.54
C ARG A 279 -11.48 -12.38 -13.19
N ALA A 280 -10.36 -12.46 -12.48
CA ALA A 280 -10.30 -13.07 -11.15
C ALA A 280 -11.24 -12.39 -10.14
N HIS A 281 -11.40 -11.06 -10.25
CA HIS A 281 -12.31 -10.27 -9.41
C HIS A 281 -13.72 -10.12 -10.01
N LYS A 282 -14.00 -10.75 -11.16
CA LYS A 282 -15.28 -10.63 -11.88
C LYS A 282 -15.66 -9.17 -12.15
N LYS A 283 -14.70 -8.36 -12.60
CA LYS A 283 -14.87 -6.92 -12.87
C LYS A 283 -14.56 -6.59 -14.33
N LYS A 284 -15.22 -5.58 -14.86
CA LYS A 284 -14.91 -4.94 -16.16
C LYS A 284 -14.45 -3.51 -15.92
N ALA A 285 -13.50 -3.04 -16.71
CA ALA A 285 -12.99 -1.67 -16.65
C ALA A 285 -13.89 -0.73 -17.45
N GLY A 286 -14.43 0.30 -16.82
CA GLY A 286 -15.16 1.39 -17.48
C GLY A 286 -14.29 2.63 -17.72
N GLY A 287 -13.04 2.59 -17.34
CA GLY A 287 -12.06 3.63 -17.60
C GLY A 287 -10.63 3.12 -17.43
N ILE A 288 -9.69 3.90 -17.95
CA ILE A 288 -8.27 3.63 -17.81
C ILE A 288 -7.55 4.88 -17.33
N ALA A 289 -6.59 4.70 -16.44
CA ALA A 289 -5.65 5.71 -16.02
C ALA A 289 -4.22 5.23 -16.31
N ILE A 290 -3.37 6.14 -16.72
CA ILE A 290 -1.94 5.91 -16.91
C ILE A 290 -1.16 6.90 -16.08
N SER A 291 -0.07 6.44 -15.45
CA SER A 291 0.88 7.28 -14.75
C SER A 291 2.26 7.07 -15.35
N ILE A 292 2.88 8.14 -15.80
CA ILE A 292 4.18 8.16 -16.47
C ILE A 292 5.14 8.95 -15.60
N ARG A 293 6.24 8.34 -15.23
CA ARG A 293 7.32 9.00 -14.48
C ARG A 293 8.56 9.08 -15.34
N ASN A 294 9.09 10.29 -15.55
CA ASN A 294 10.30 10.50 -16.32
C ASN A 294 11.57 10.19 -15.49
N ASN A 295 12.74 10.30 -16.11
CA ASN A 295 14.04 10.07 -15.47
C ASN A 295 14.44 11.15 -14.45
N GLU A 296 13.81 12.33 -14.48
CA GLU A 296 13.95 13.37 -13.46
C GLU A 296 12.99 13.18 -12.28
N LEU A 297 12.25 12.05 -12.26
CA LEU A 297 11.31 11.65 -11.22
C LEU A 297 10.01 12.47 -11.18
N TYR A 298 9.72 13.29 -12.17
CA TYR A 298 8.42 13.93 -12.32
C TYR A 298 7.38 12.93 -12.83
N THR A 299 6.21 12.95 -12.22
CA THR A 299 5.09 12.05 -12.55
C THR A 299 3.93 12.86 -13.09
N LYS A 300 3.39 12.43 -14.24
CA LYS A 300 2.11 12.93 -14.78
C LYS A 300 1.14 11.77 -14.87
N GLU A 301 -0.13 12.04 -14.58
CA GLU A 301 -1.22 11.05 -14.64
C GLU A 301 -2.34 11.57 -15.55
N TRP A 302 -2.88 10.70 -16.38
CA TRP A 302 -4.03 10.98 -17.23
C TRP A 302 -5.01 9.81 -17.15
N GLN A 303 -6.29 10.14 -17.35
CA GLN A 303 -7.33 9.11 -17.34
C GLN A 303 -8.39 9.42 -18.41
N CYS A 304 -9.04 8.37 -18.89
CA CYS A 304 -10.19 8.49 -19.77
C CYS A 304 -11.24 7.42 -19.48
N ARG A 305 -12.46 7.68 -19.88
CA ARG A 305 -13.53 6.68 -19.87
C ARG A 305 -13.36 5.73 -21.06
N ILE A 306 -13.80 4.50 -20.88
CA ILE A 306 -13.94 3.50 -21.94
C ILE A 306 -15.42 3.45 -22.30
N GLY A 307 -15.73 3.50 -23.61
CA GLY A 307 -17.13 3.53 -24.07
C GLY A 307 -17.90 2.26 -23.69
N ILE A 308 -17.25 1.10 -23.73
CA ILE A 308 -17.82 -0.19 -23.39
C ILE A 308 -16.96 -0.87 -22.33
N PRO A 309 -17.54 -1.19 -21.14
CA PRO A 309 -16.79 -1.88 -20.09
C PRO A 309 -16.20 -3.20 -20.58
N THR A 310 -14.90 -3.42 -20.36
CA THR A 310 -14.18 -4.56 -20.91
C THR A 310 -13.16 -5.16 -19.94
N GLN A 311 -12.84 -6.45 -20.15
CA GLN A 311 -11.71 -7.15 -19.51
C GLN A 311 -10.57 -7.41 -20.51
N SER A 312 -10.74 -7.02 -21.79
CA SER A 312 -9.79 -7.35 -22.86
C SER A 312 -8.47 -6.58 -22.68
N PRO A 313 -7.34 -7.29 -22.44
CA PRO A 313 -6.02 -6.67 -22.36
C PRO A 313 -5.66 -5.89 -23.62
N THR A 314 -6.01 -6.41 -24.79
CA THR A 314 -5.70 -5.75 -26.06
C THR A 314 -6.41 -4.41 -26.21
N TYR A 315 -7.67 -4.35 -25.81
CA TYR A 315 -8.44 -3.09 -25.87
C TYR A 315 -7.90 -2.08 -24.83
N LEU A 316 -7.61 -2.55 -23.62
CA LEU A 316 -7.03 -1.73 -22.56
C LEU A 316 -5.65 -1.16 -22.99
N ALA A 317 -4.79 -1.98 -23.62
CA ALA A 317 -3.49 -1.53 -24.13
C ALA A 317 -3.63 -0.43 -25.17
N LYS A 318 -4.51 -0.62 -26.17
CA LYS A 318 -4.76 0.36 -27.23
C LYS A 318 -5.26 1.69 -26.66
N THR A 319 -6.19 1.62 -25.69
CA THR A 319 -6.73 2.81 -25.04
C THR A 319 -5.69 3.53 -24.19
N ALA A 320 -4.90 2.79 -23.41
CA ALA A 320 -3.81 3.34 -22.60
C ALA A 320 -2.75 4.03 -23.47
N PHE A 321 -2.37 3.38 -24.57
CA PHE A 321 -1.37 3.92 -25.48
C PHE A 321 -1.87 5.14 -26.25
N ALA A 322 -3.12 5.14 -26.71
CA ALA A 322 -3.73 6.30 -27.34
C ALA A 322 -3.77 7.52 -26.38
N LEU A 323 -4.12 7.26 -25.10
CA LEU A 323 -4.11 8.28 -24.07
C LEU A 323 -2.69 8.82 -23.83
N PHE A 324 -1.69 7.95 -23.80
CA PHE A 324 -0.28 8.31 -23.71
C PHE A 324 0.17 9.16 -24.90
N ALA A 325 -0.03 8.65 -26.11
CA ALA A 325 0.43 9.31 -27.34
C ALA A 325 -0.20 10.71 -27.54
N LYS A 326 -1.44 10.91 -27.06
CA LYS A 326 -2.12 12.20 -27.09
C LYS A 326 -1.53 13.22 -26.12
N ASN A 327 -1.03 12.80 -24.98
CA ASN A 327 -0.75 13.70 -23.85
C ASN A 327 0.75 13.83 -23.53
N TYR A 328 1.58 12.80 -23.82
CA TYR A 328 2.99 12.82 -23.50
C TYR A 328 3.81 13.47 -24.60
N GLN A 329 4.55 14.49 -24.24
CA GLN A 329 5.55 15.12 -25.09
C GLN A 329 6.93 14.60 -24.69
N TRP A 330 7.71 14.13 -25.67
CA TRP A 330 9.03 13.55 -25.45
C TRP A 330 10.10 14.61 -25.14
N GLU A 331 9.97 15.25 -23.96
CA GLU A 331 10.99 16.15 -23.42
C GLU A 331 12.07 15.38 -22.67
N HIS A 332 11.66 14.28 -22.00
CA HIS A 332 12.52 13.44 -21.18
C HIS A 332 12.23 11.96 -21.39
N PRO A 333 13.26 11.09 -21.29
CA PRO A 333 13.06 9.64 -21.26
C PRO A 333 12.17 9.20 -20.08
N ILE A 334 11.47 8.08 -20.27
CA ILE A 334 10.52 7.56 -19.27
C ILE A 334 11.19 6.49 -18.42
N ARG A 335 11.12 6.65 -17.09
CA ARG A 335 11.63 5.72 -16.09
C ARG A 335 10.64 4.64 -15.69
N SER A 336 9.37 4.99 -15.52
CA SER A 336 8.34 4.04 -15.10
C SER A 336 7.01 4.33 -15.75
N VAL A 337 6.25 3.25 -15.97
CA VAL A 337 4.92 3.25 -16.56
C VAL A 337 3.99 2.49 -15.63
N THR A 338 2.84 3.07 -15.31
CA THR A 338 1.76 2.41 -14.59
C THR A 338 0.48 2.51 -15.41
N VAL A 339 -0.25 1.40 -15.50
CA VAL A 339 -1.59 1.34 -16.11
C VAL A 339 -2.57 0.88 -15.04
N ARG A 340 -3.76 1.49 -14.98
CA ARG A 340 -4.76 1.19 -13.99
C ARG A 340 -6.16 1.19 -14.62
N ALA A 341 -6.86 0.08 -14.47
CA ALA A 341 -8.29 -0.03 -14.77
C ALA A 341 -9.08 0.65 -13.64
N ILE A 342 -9.93 1.59 -14.00
CA ILE A 342 -10.74 2.41 -13.09
C ILE A 342 -12.21 2.32 -13.47
N ASN A 343 -13.11 2.86 -12.62
CA ASN A 343 -14.55 2.81 -12.84
C ASN A 343 -15.01 1.37 -13.10
N LEU A 344 -14.72 0.48 -12.14
CA LEU A 344 -14.99 -0.95 -12.29
C LEU A 344 -16.48 -1.24 -12.19
N PHE A 345 -16.96 -2.06 -13.11
CA PHE A 345 -18.30 -2.64 -13.15
C PHE A 345 -18.26 -4.12 -12.80
N GLU A 346 -19.37 -4.68 -12.34
CA GLU A 346 -19.54 -6.13 -12.22
C GLU A 346 -19.48 -6.78 -13.61
N GLU A 347 -19.03 -8.04 -13.68
CA GLU A 347 -18.89 -8.77 -14.94
C GLU A 347 -20.24 -8.91 -15.69
N ASP A 348 -21.31 -9.08 -14.95
CA ASP A 348 -22.69 -9.26 -15.42
C ASP A 348 -23.47 -7.94 -15.60
N CYS A 349 -22.78 -6.78 -15.46
CA CYS A 349 -23.47 -5.50 -15.62
C CYS A 349 -24.06 -5.37 -17.02
N PRO A 350 -25.28 -4.81 -17.15
CA PRO A 350 -25.87 -4.52 -18.45
C PRO A 350 -24.99 -3.57 -19.26
N ILE A 351 -24.69 -3.94 -20.50
CA ILE A 351 -23.87 -3.12 -21.40
C ILE A 351 -24.77 -2.51 -22.45
N GLN A 352 -24.77 -1.19 -22.53
CA GLN A 352 -25.44 -0.47 -23.61
C GLN A 352 -24.45 -0.29 -24.76
N TYR A 353 -24.77 -0.87 -25.91
CA TYR A 353 -24.02 -0.67 -27.14
C TYR A 353 -24.58 0.48 -27.92
N ASP A 354 -23.73 1.21 -28.62
CA ASP A 354 -24.15 2.17 -29.64
C ASP A 354 -24.33 1.48 -31.02
N LEU A 355 -24.90 2.19 -31.97
CA LEU A 355 -25.18 1.66 -33.31
C LEU A 355 -23.90 1.40 -34.13
N PHE A 356 -22.76 1.92 -33.71
CA PHE A 356 -21.48 1.84 -34.42
C PHE A 356 -20.55 0.79 -33.81
N THR A 357 -20.94 0.18 -32.69
CA THR A 357 -20.13 -0.81 -32.01
C THR A 357 -20.20 -2.17 -32.69
N ASP A 358 -19.06 -2.70 -33.11
CA ASP A 358 -18.95 -4.06 -33.61
C ASP A 358 -18.90 -5.06 -32.43
N VAL A 359 -20.10 -5.42 -31.95
CA VAL A 359 -20.27 -6.36 -30.83
C VAL A 359 -19.64 -7.73 -31.12
N LYS A 360 -19.72 -8.20 -32.39
CA LYS A 360 -19.13 -9.50 -32.78
C LYS A 360 -17.61 -9.52 -32.66
N SER A 361 -16.97 -8.41 -33.01
CA SER A 361 -15.54 -8.26 -32.87
C SER A 361 -15.13 -8.23 -31.39
N LEU A 362 -15.89 -7.55 -30.52
CA LEU A 362 -15.63 -7.52 -29.08
C LEU A 362 -15.79 -8.90 -28.46
N ASP A 363 -16.86 -9.63 -28.73
CA ASP A 363 -17.08 -10.98 -28.24
C ASP A 363 -15.98 -11.95 -28.70
N ARG A 364 -15.54 -11.81 -29.96
CA ARG A 364 -14.45 -12.63 -30.48
C ARG A 364 -13.15 -12.35 -29.75
N GLN A 365 -12.85 -11.07 -29.47
CA GLN A 365 -11.65 -10.69 -28.75
C GLN A 365 -11.68 -11.20 -27.31
N GLU A 366 -12.81 -11.06 -26.60
CA GLU A 366 -12.94 -11.56 -25.22
C GLU A 366 -12.77 -13.09 -25.15
N ARG A 367 -13.35 -13.83 -26.10
CA ARG A 367 -13.14 -15.29 -26.19
C ARG A 367 -11.68 -15.66 -26.48
N LEU A 368 -11.00 -14.92 -27.34
CA LEU A 368 -9.58 -15.11 -27.62
C LEU A 368 -8.72 -14.85 -26.37
N ASP A 369 -8.97 -13.76 -25.68
CA ASP A 369 -8.24 -13.38 -24.46
C ASP A 369 -8.43 -14.45 -23.36
N ALA A 370 -9.66 -14.97 -23.19
CA ALA A 370 -9.96 -16.07 -22.26
C ALA A 370 -9.22 -17.38 -22.64
N ALA A 371 -9.18 -17.71 -23.92
CA ALA A 371 -8.47 -18.91 -24.41
C ALA A 371 -6.94 -18.79 -24.18
N ILE A 372 -6.36 -17.63 -24.45
CA ILE A 372 -4.94 -17.33 -24.18
C ILE A 372 -4.64 -17.49 -22.69
N GLU A 373 -5.52 -16.98 -21.82
CA GLU A 373 -5.33 -17.09 -20.38
C GLU A 373 -5.38 -18.55 -19.90
N GLN A 374 -6.31 -19.35 -20.40
CA GLN A 374 -6.39 -20.79 -20.10
C GLN A 374 -5.10 -21.54 -20.50
N ILE A 375 -4.54 -21.22 -21.66
CA ILE A 375 -3.27 -21.81 -22.13
C ILE A 375 -2.14 -21.38 -21.18
N ARG A 376 -2.05 -20.10 -20.84
CA ARG A 376 -1.04 -19.58 -19.89
C ARG A 376 -1.15 -20.18 -18.49
N PHE A 377 -2.37 -20.43 -18.03
CA PHE A 377 -2.61 -21.09 -16.75
C PHE A 377 -2.09 -22.54 -16.74
N ARG A 378 -2.26 -23.27 -17.85
CA ARG A 378 -1.85 -24.67 -17.96
C ARG A 378 -0.35 -24.85 -18.26
N PHE A 379 0.21 -23.99 -19.08
CA PHE A 379 1.56 -24.18 -19.65
C PHE A 379 2.56 -23.08 -19.26
N GLY A 380 2.15 -22.16 -18.40
CA GLY A 380 2.96 -21.03 -17.94
C GLY A 380 2.74 -19.75 -18.76
N LYS A 381 3.10 -18.63 -18.15
CA LYS A 381 2.89 -17.27 -18.71
C LYS A 381 3.56 -17.07 -20.08
N ASP A 382 4.64 -17.80 -20.34
CA ASP A 382 5.46 -17.68 -21.55
C ASP A 382 5.01 -18.59 -22.71
N ALA A 383 4.02 -19.47 -22.50
CA ALA A 383 3.52 -20.38 -23.52
C ALA A 383 2.93 -19.66 -24.74
N ILE A 384 2.31 -18.51 -24.54
CA ILE A 384 1.85 -17.62 -25.62
C ILE A 384 2.24 -16.19 -25.27
N LYS A 385 3.02 -15.56 -26.15
CA LYS A 385 3.40 -14.16 -26.08
C LYS A 385 2.95 -13.40 -27.31
N ASN A 386 2.67 -12.11 -27.14
CA ASN A 386 2.48 -11.23 -28.28
C ASN A 386 3.81 -11.09 -29.05
N GLY A 387 3.80 -11.19 -30.39
CA GLY A 387 5.01 -11.15 -31.22
C GLY A 387 5.89 -9.93 -31.00
N VAL A 388 5.30 -8.78 -30.68
CA VAL A 388 6.04 -7.54 -30.35
C VAL A 388 6.90 -7.69 -29.09
N LEU A 389 6.53 -8.57 -28.16
CA LEU A 389 7.24 -8.79 -26.90
C LEU A 389 8.47 -9.70 -27.02
N PHE A 390 8.73 -10.29 -28.20
CA PHE A 390 9.97 -11.02 -28.47
C PHE A 390 11.18 -10.11 -28.73
N GLN A 391 10.95 -8.83 -28.97
CA GLN A 391 12.05 -7.84 -29.01
C GLN A 391 12.67 -7.67 -27.61
N LYS A 392 13.95 -7.28 -27.55
CA LYS A 392 14.63 -6.99 -26.26
C LYS A 392 13.82 -5.95 -25.49
N SER A 393 13.08 -6.41 -24.52
CA SER A 393 12.31 -5.58 -23.61
C SER A 393 13.23 -4.99 -22.54
N LYS A 394 13.10 -3.69 -22.26
CA LYS A 394 13.77 -3.03 -21.13
C LYS A 394 13.10 -3.37 -19.77
N MET A 395 12.27 -4.41 -19.75
CA MET A 395 11.57 -4.90 -18.56
C MET A 395 12.45 -5.86 -17.75
N PRO A 396 12.28 -5.94 -16.42
CA PRO A 396 12.95 -6.93 -15.60
C PRO A 396 12.66 -8.35 -16.07
N THR A 397 13.70 -9.18 -16.06
CA THR A 397 13.64 -10.56 -16.60
C THR A 397 12.96 -11.52 -15.62
N GLU A 398 13.07 -11.26 -14.32
CA GLU A 398 12.47 -12.08 -13.27
C GLU A 398 11.31 -11.30 -12.63
N ARG A 399 10.10 -11.82 -12.80
CA ARG A 399 8.94 -11.34 -12.05
C ARG A 399 8.85 -12.12 -10.76
N LYS A 400 9.20 -11.47 -9.66
CA LYS A 400 8.87 -11.96 -8.33
C LYS A 400 7.34 -12.08 -8.20
N VAL A 401 6.91 -13.11 -7.50
CA VAL A 401 5.52 -13.51 -7.26
C VAL A 401 4.58 -12.31 -7.08
N ASP A 402 3.43 -12.32 -7.76
CA ASP A 402 2.34 -11.36 -7.55
C ASP A 402 1.84 -11.46 -6.10
N LEU A 403 2.34 -10.60 -5.25
CA LEU A 403 1.84 -10.46 -3.89
C LEU A 403 0.51 -9.71 -3.91
N VAL A 404 -0.55 -10.42 -3.57
CA VAL A 404 -1.81 -9.78 -3.22
C VAL A 404 -1.69 -9.30 -1.78
N MET A 405 -1.47 -8.00 -1.61
CA MET A 405 -1.44 -7.38 -0.29
C MET A 405 -2.81 -7.48 0.38
N PRO A 406 -2.87 -7.62 1.71
CA PRO A 406 -4.13 -7.56 2.44
C PRO A 406 -4.91 -6.30 2.11
N THR A 407 -6.23 -6.41 2.01
CA THR A 407 -7.13 -5.28 1.78
C THR A 407 -6.91 -4.21 2.85
N GLY A 408 -6.65 -2.98 2.45
CA GLY A 408 -6.32 -1.84 3.33
C GLY A 408 -4.98 -1.19 3.05
N MET A 409 -4.09 -1.83 2.27
CA MET A 409 -2.74 -1.33 1.98
C MET A 409 -2.62 -0.45 0.73
N ILE A 410 -3.71 0.02 0.16
CA ILE A 410 -3.67 0.94 -0.97
C ILE A 410 -4.06 2.32 -0.47
N GLY A 411 -3.05 3.07 -0.06
CA GLY A 411 -3.10 4.53 0.06
C GLY A 411 -2.76 5.16 -1.29
#